data_35269ac0fb9b3781f0243beacad706bd
#
_entry.id   35269ac0fb9b3781f0243beacad706bd
#
_cell.length_a   1.000
_cell.length_b   1.000
_cell.length_c   1.000
_cell.angle_alpha   90.00
_cell.angle_beta   90.00
_cell.angle_gamma   90.00
#
_symmetry.space_group_name_H-M   'P 1'
#
loop_
_entity.id
_entity.type
_entity.pdbx_description
1 polymer ?
#
loop_
_entity_poly.entity_id
_entity_poly.type
_entity_poly.pdbx_seq_one_letter_code
_entity_poly.pdbx_strand_id
1 'polypeptide(L)'
;MSISDLYPTGLHEQNIKHFASIVRLALLDNKIDTDEHILLKRLASRLDITKSEFDEILKNPENYPIETPVSYNERLEHLYDLTKMLFLDKNPTIDKTSMMDRIAVGLGFPIENVRFVVKEAIKFFLKEPDIEDFKEAIKKVNPIKH
;
A
#
# COMPACT_ATOMS: atom_id res chain seq x y z
N MET A 1 -33.61 -0.77 1.28
CA MET A 1 -32.24 -0.63 0.80
C MET A 1 -31.90 0.82 0.55
N SER A 2 -30.81 1.28 1.11
CA SER A 2 -30.46 2.68 0.95
C SER A 2 -29.73 2.89 -0.38
N ILE A 3 -29.74 4.13 -0.82
CA ILE A 3 -29.00 4.50 -2.04
C ILE A 3 -27.51 4.18 -1.92
N SER A 4 -26.99 4.25 -0.69
CA SER A 4 -25.57 3.96 -0.46
C SER A 4 -25.18 2.54 -0.86
N ASP A 5 -26.13 1.61 -0.90
CA ASP A 5 -25.84 0.26 -1.33
C ASP A 5 -25.62 0.16 -2.85
N LEU A 6 -26.04 1.18 -3.59
CA LEU A 6 -25.86 1.23 -5.03
C LEU A 6 -24.59 1.95 -5.43
N TYR A 7 -23.96 2.65 -4.51
CA TYR A 7 -22.73 3.36 -4.76
C TYR A 7 -21.54 2.49 -4.35
N PRO A 8 -20.33 2.89 -4.74
CA PRO A 8 -19.15 2.07 -4.44
C PRO A 8 -18.77 2.11 -2.96
N THR A 9 -19.72 1.72 -2.09
CA THR A 9 -19.44 1.53 -0.68
C THR A 9 -18.31 0.52 -0.52
N GLY A 10 -18.33 -0.52 -1.37
CA GLY A 10 -17.27 -1.51 -1.39
C GLY A 10 -15.92 -0.90 -1.76
N LEU A 11 -15.91 0.08 -2.67
CA LEU A 11 -14.66 0.75 -3.03
C LEU A 11 -14.13 1.58 -1.86
N HIS A 12 -15.03 2.31 -1.17
CA HIS A 12 -14.63 3.10 -0.01
C HIS A 12 -14.08 2.21 1.10
N GLU A 13 -14.78 1.10 1.39
CA GLU A 13 -14.33 0.15 2.39
C GLU A 13 -12.99 -0.46 2.01
N GLN A 14 -12.78 -0.76 0.74
CA GLN A 14 -11.51 -1.29 0.26
C GLN A 14 -10.40 -0.26 0.40
N ASN A 15 -10.68 1.00 0.11
CA ASN A 15 -9.72 2.08 0.30
C ASN A 15 -9.34 2.21 1.77
N ILE A 16 -10.31 2.10 2.67
CA ILE A 16 -10.05 2.14 4.11
C ILE A 16 -9.16 0.96 4.51
N LYS A 17 -9.45 -0.24 4.03
CA LYS A 17 -8.63 -1.42 4.33
C LYS A 17 -7.19 -1.26 3.85
N HIS A 18 -7.03 -0.79 2.61
CA HIS A 18 -5.70 -0.57 2.05
C HIS A 18 -4.95 0.52 2.81
N PHE A 19 -5.62 1.61 3.13
CA PHE A 19 -5.02 2.68 3.90
C PHE A 19 -4.62 2.21 5.30
N ALA A 20 -5.51 1.47 5.98
CA ALA A 20 -5.21 0.93 7.29
C ALA A 20 -4.03 -0.03 7.26
N SER A 21 -3.90 -0.82 6.19
CA SER A 21 -2.75 -1.70 6.00
C SER A 21 -1.45 -0.90 5.91
N ILE A 22 -1.47 0.19 5.16
CA ILE A 22 -0.30 1.08 5.05
C ILE A 22 0.06 1.64 6.42
N VAL A 23 -0.94 2.12 7.16
CA VAL A 23 -0.71 2.67 8.50
C VAL A 23 -0.11 1.61 9.43
N ARG A 24 -0.68 0.40 9.46
CA ARG A 24 -0.17 -0.66 10.32
C ARG A 24 1.27 -1.03 9.97
N LEU A 25 1.57 -1.11 8.68
CA LEU A 25 2.92 -1.43 8.24
C LEU A 25 3.88 -0.28 8.57
N ALA A 26 3.42 0.96 8.45
CA ALA A 26 4.22 2.12 8.84
C ALA A 26 4.52 2.13 10.34
N LEU A 27 3.59 1.62 11.16
CA LEU A 27 3.75 1.58 12.61
C LEU A 27 4.57 0.40 13.13
N LEU A 28 5.09 -0.47 12.26
CA LEU A 28 5.91 -1.59 12.70
C LEU A 28 7.13 -1.13 13.51
N ASP A 29 7.61 0.09 13.26
CA ASP A 29 8.73 0.67 13.98
C ASP A 29 8.28 1.48 15.20
N ASN A 30 7.00 1.41 15.54
CA ASN A 30 6.40 2.12 16.67
C ASN A 30 6.35 3.64 16.54
N LYS A 31 6.78 4.20 15.42
CA LYS A 31 6.74 5.64 15.21
C LYS A 31 6.43 5.99 13.77
N ILE A 32 5.51 6.95 13.61
CA ILE A 32 5.30 7.63 12.36
C ILE A 32 5.90 9.02 12.56
N ASP A 33 6.92 9.38 11.77
CA ASP A 33 7.52 10.69 11.90
C ASP A 33 6.59 11.75 11.26
N THR A 34 6.98 13.03 11.42
CA THR A 34 6.15 14.14 10.95
C THR A 34 5.93 14.08 9.43
N ASP A 35 6.95 13.76 8.67
CA ASP A 35 6.85 13.70 7.21
C ASP A 35 5.97 12.55 6.77
N GLU A 36 6.08 11.40 7.43
CA GLU A 36 5.21 10.26 7.16
C GLU A 36 3.76 10.57 7.51
N HIS A 37 3.54 11.30 8.60
CA HIS A 37 2.19 11.69 8.99
C HIS A 37 1.56 12.60 7.92
N ILE A 38 2.33 13.56 7.41
CA ILE A 38 1.88 14.45 6.33
C ILE A 38 1.54 13.63 5.08
N LEU A 39 2.38 12.67 4.75
CA LEU A 39 2.15 11.80 3.60
C LEU A 39 0.87 11.00 3.77
N LEU A 40 0.66 10.40 4.93
CA LEU A 40 -0.55 9.62 5.21
C LEU A 40 -1.80 10.50 5.13
N LYS A 41 -1.71 11.73 5.63
CA LYS A 41 -2.83 12.67 5.59
C LYS A 41 -3.22 13.03 4.16
N ARG A 42 -2.23 13.26 3.30
CA ARG A 42 -2.47 13.51 1.87
C ARG A 42 -3.11 12.32 1.19
N LEU A 43 -2.59 11.13 1.50
CA LEU A 43 -3.11 9.90 0.92
C LEU A 43 -4.57 9.68 1.33
N ALA A 44 -4.88 9.87 2.61
CA ALA A 44 -6.25 9.75 3.10
C ALA A 44 -7.19 10.70 2.34
N SER A 45 -6.75 11.94 2.14
CA SER A 45 -7.53 12.93 1.41
C SER A 45 -7.83 12.49 -0.02
N ARG A 46 -6.86 11.91 -0.70
CA ARG A 46 -7.05 11.40 -2.07
C ARG A 46 -8.02 10.23 -2.14
N LEU A 47 -8.06 9.44 -1.08
CA LEU A 47 -8.92 8.26 -1.03
C LEU A 47 -10.30 8.59 -0.47
N ASP A 48 -10.60 9.87 -0.27
CA ASP A 48 -11.86 10.34 0.33
C ASP A 48 -12.10 9.74 1.72
N ILE A 49 -11.03 9.48 2.44
CA ILE A 49 -11.10 9.03 3.83
C ILE A 49 -11.29 10.28 4.68
N THR A 50 -12.35 10.30 5.48
CA THR A 50 -12.67 11.47 6.30
C THR A 50 -11.66 11.65 7.43
N LYS A 51 -11.60 12.86 7.98
CA LYS A 51 -10.72 13.14 9.11
C LYS A 51 -11.04 12.21 10.29
N SER A 52 -12.32 11.96 10.53
CA SER A 52 -12.76 11.06 11.61
C SER A 52 -12.24 9.64 11.39
N GLU A 53 -12.36 9.14 10.16
CA GLU A 53 -11.85 7.82 9.80
C GLU A 53 -10.33 7.75 9.92
N PHE A 54 -9.65 8.79 9.46
CA PHE A 54 -8.20 8.88 9.54
C PHE A 54 -7.72 8.82 10.99
N ASP A 55 -8.34 9.64 11.85
CA ASP A 55 -7.98 9.69 13.26
C ASP A 55 -8.22 8.36 13.96
N GLU A 56 -9.34 7.68 13.63
CA GLU A 56 -9.66 6.37 14.19
C GLU A 56 -8.64 5.31 13.77
N ILE A 57 -8.26 5.32 12.50
CA ILE A 57 -7.28 4.35 11.99
C ILE A 57 -5.93 4.55 12.66
N LEU A 58 -5.50 5.79 12.83
CA LEU A 58 -4.22 6.08 13.50
C LEU A 58 -4.26 5.75 14.99
N LYS A 59 -5.40 5.95 15.61
CA LYS A 59 -5.55 5.73 17.04
C LYS A 59 -5.64 4.24 17.38
N ASN A 60 -6.38 3.49 16.58
CA ASN A 60 -6.65 2.07 16.84
C ASN A 60 -6.37 1.23 15.59
N PRO A 61 -5.12 1.20 15.11
CA PRO A 61 -4.80 0.45 13.89
C PRO A 61 -5.06 -1.05 14.03
N GLU A 62 -5.03 -1.58 15.24
CA GLU A 62 -5.31 -2.98 15.51
C GLU A 62 -6.75 -3.39 15.18
N ASN A 63 -7.67 -2.43 15.08
CA ASN A 63 -9.04 -2.71 14.69
C ASN A 63 -9.18 -3.00 13.19
N TYR A 64 -8.10 -2.81 12.43
CA TYR A 64 -8.08 -3.00 10.99
C TYR A 64 -7.04 -4.08 10.67
N PRO A 65 -7.45 -5.34 10.58
CA PRO A 65 -6.50 -6.43 10.35
C PRO A 65 -5.83 -6.30 8.98
N ILE A 66 -4.55 -6.64 8.93
CA ILE A 66 -3.84 -6.72 7.65
C ILE A 66 -4.26 -8.03 7.00
N GLU A 67 -4.82 -7.96 5.79
CA GLU A 67 -5.15 -9.15 5.05
C GLU A 67 -3.86 -9.77 4.51
N THR A 68 -3.63 -11.03 4.87
CA THR A 68 -2.46 -11.76 4.37
C THR A 68 -2.81 -12.37 3.03
N PRO A 69 -2.07 -12.04 1.97
CA PRO A 69 -2.33 -12.65 0.66
C PRO A 69 -2.16 -14.17 0.71
N VAL A 70 -3.11 -14.92 0.15
CA VAL A 70 -3.07 -16.38 0.17
C VAL A 70 -2.25 -16.94 -0.98
N SER A 71 -1.97 -16.16 -2.01
CA SER A 71 -1.18 -16.59 -3.16
C SER A 71 -0.16 -15.54 -3.55
N TYR A 72 0.85 -15.97 -4.31
CA TYR A 72 1.83 -15.02 -4.83
C TYR A 72 1.17 -14.00 -5.76
N ASN A 73 0.22 -14.44 -6.57
CA ASN A 73 -0.49 -13.52 -7.46
C ASN A 73 -1.23 -12.44 -6.68
N GLU A 74 -1.91 -12.81 -5.59
CA GLU A 74 -2.57 -11.83 -4.73
C GLU A 74 -1.58 -10.88 -4.08
N ARG A 75 -0.42 -11.38 -3.68
CA ARG A 75 0.65 -10.55 -3.11
C ARG A 75 1.09 -9.49 -4.12
N LEU A 76 1.25 -9.87 -5.38
CA LEU A 76 1.61 -8.93 -6.44
C LEU A 76 0.51 -7.90 -6.68
N GLU A 77 -0.75 -8.31 -6.62
CA GLU A 77 -1.87 -7.39 -6.78
C GLU A 77 -1.94 -6.39 -5.62
N HIS A 78 -1.74 -6.86 -4.39
CA HIS A 78 -1.69 -5.96 -3.23
C HIS A 78 -0.53 -4.97 -3.35
N LEU A 79 0.63 -5.45 -3.76
CA LEU A 79 1.78 -4.56 -3.97
C LEU A 79 1.46 -3.50 -5.02
N TYR A 80 0.83 -3.91 -6.12
CA TYR A 80 0.42 -3.00 -7.18
C TYR A 80 -0.51 -1.91 -6.63
N ASP A 81 -1.56 -2.32 -5.93
CA ASP A 81 -2.56 -1.39 -5.40
C ASP A 81 -1.94 -0.40 -4.41
N LEU A 82 -1.11 -0.88 -3.50
CA LEU A 82 -0.50 -0.02 -2.49
C LEU A 82 0.55 0.91 -3.10
N THR A 83 1.31 0.42 -4.07
CA THR A 83 2.25 1.27 -4.80
C THR A 83 1.51 2.36 -5.55
N LYS A 84 0.42 1.99 -6.23
CA LYS A 84 -0.41 2.95 -6.95
C LYS A 84 -0.90 4.06 -6.03
N MET A 85 -1.38 3.71 -4.85
CA MET A 85 -1.85 4.70 -3.90
C MET A 85 -0.76 5.68 -3.50
N LEU A 86 0.44 5.18 -3.18
CA LEU A 86 1.53 6.04 -2.74
C LEU A 86 2.10 6.90 -3.85
N PHE A 87 2.06 6.43 -5.09
CA PHE A 87 2.73 7.11 -6.20
C PHE A 87 1.78 7.69 -7.24
N LEU A 88 0.52 7.96 -6.85
CA LEU A 88 -0.45 8.59 -7.75
C LEU A 88 0.04 9.93 -8.30
N ASP A 89 0.78 10.68 -7.52
CA ASP A 89 1.32 11.98 -7.94
C ASP A 89 2.64 11.85 -8.70
N LYS A 90 3.13 10.64 -8.89
CA LYS A 90 4.39 10.34 -9.58
C LYS A 90 5.59 11.07 -9.01
N ASN A 91 5.54 11.38 -7.71
CA ASN A 91 6.60 12.08 -7.03
C ASN A 91 7.28 11.14 -6.02
N PRO A 92 8.35 10.43 -6.41
CA PRO A 92 9.06 9.56 -5.48
C PRO A 92 9.80 10.39 -4.43
N THR A 93 9.59 10.02 -3.17
CA THR A 93 10.30 10.64 -2.05
C THR A 93 10.91 9.54 -1.19
N ILE A 94 11.85 9.93 -0.35
CA ILE A 94 12.49 8.99 0.57
C ILE A 94 11.45 8.37 1.51
N ASP A 95 10.50 9.19 1.99
CA ASP A 95 9.46 8.72 2.89
C ASP A 95 8.56 7.68 2.23
N LYS A 96 8.17 7.91 0.97
CA LYS A 96 7.36 6.94 0.22
C LYS A 96 8.13 5.64 0.00
N THR A 97 9.40 5.74 -0.34
CA THR A 97 10.24 4.56 -0.54
C THR A 97 10.39 3.77 0.74
N SER A 98 10.62 4.44 1.85
CA SER A 98 10.70 3.81 3.16
C SER A 98 9.41 3.08 3.52
N MET A 99 8.27 3.70 3.26
CA MET A 99 6.98 3.06 3.46
C MET A 99 6.80 1.83 2.59
N MET A 100 7.23 1.91 1.32
CA MET A 100 7.15 0.78 0.42
C MET A 100 7.98 -0.40 0.90
N ASP A 101 9.15 -0.13 1.48
CA ASP A 101 9.99 -1.20 2.05
C ASP A 101 9.21 -1.95 3.14
N ARG A 102 8.55 -1.21 4.04
CA ARG A 102 7.75 -1.82 5.10
C ARG A 102 6.56 -2.60 4.54
N ILE A 103 5.90 -2.05 3.53
CA ILE A 103 4.78 -2.70 2.86
C ILE A 103 5.22 -4.02 2.25
N ALA A 104 6.34 -4.03 1.54
CA ALA A 104 6.85 -5.24 0.90
C ALA A 104 7.19 -6.32 1.93
N VAL A 105 7.83 -5.94 3.04
CA VAL A 105 8.11 -6.88 4.12
C VAL A 105 6.81 -7.43 4.70
N GLY A 106 5.85 -6.55 4.96
CA GLY A 106 4.56 -6.95 5.52
C GLY A 106 3.73 -7.85 4.61
N LEU A 107 3.90 -7.70 3.29
CA LEU A 107 3.23 -8.57 2.32
C LEU A 107 3.91 -9.92 2.18
N GLY A 108 5.08 -10.10 2.79
CA GLY A 108 5.75 -11.38 2.80
C GLY A 108 6.85 -11.56 1.76
N PHE A 109 7.31 -10.49 1.12
CA PHE A 109 8.46 -10.60 0.23
C PHE A 109 9.72 -10.89 1.06
N PRO A 110 10.62 -11.76 0.57
CA PRO A 110 11.87 -12.04 1.28
C PRO A 110 12.67 -10.75 1.50
N ILE A 111 13.20 -10.57 2.70
CA ILE A 111 13.93 -9.35 3.05
C ILE A 111 15.06 -9.07 2.07
N GLU A 112 15.77 -10.09 1.63
CA GLU A 112 16.87 -9.94 0.68
C GLU A 112 16.42 -9.43 -0.68
N ASN A 113 15.13 -9.58 -1.01
CA ASN A 113 14.59 -9.14 -2.29
C ASN A 113 13.85 -7.79 -2.20
N VAL A 114 13.52 -7.33 -0.99
CA VAL A 114 12.67 -6.16 -0.79
C VAL A 114 13.20 -4.92 -1.53
N ARG A 115 14.50 -4.65 -1.44
CA ARG A 115 15.08 -3.48 -2.10
C ARG A 115 14.84 -3.51 -3.60
N PHE A 116 15.02 -4.66 -4.22
CA PHE A 116 14.85 -4.82 -5.66
C PHE A 116 13.39 -4.74 -6.06
N VAL A 117 12.52 -5.37 -5.26
CA VAL A 117 11.07 -5.35 -5.47
C VAL A 117 10.53 -3.91 -5.42
N VAL A 118 10.90 -3.16 -4.40
CA VAL A 118 10.45 -1.78 -4.23
C VAL A 118 10.97 -0.88 -5.34
N LYS A 119 12.25 -1.00 -5.67
CA LYS A 119 12.84 -0.21 -6.74
C LYS A 119 12.12 -0.45 -8.08
N GLU A 120 11.85 -1.71 -8.39
CA GLU A 120 11.17 -2.06 -9.63
C GLU A 120 9.72 -1.59 -9.63
N ALA A 121 9.03 -1.72 -8.49
CA ALA A 121 7.65 -1.26 -8.36
C ALA A 121 7.54 0.24 -8.62
N ILE A 122 8.41 1.03 -8.02
CA ILE A 122 8.42 2.48 -8.21
C ILE A 122 8.74 2.84 -9.66
N LYS A 123 9.75 2.21 -10.22
CA LYS A 123 10.15 2.44 -11.61
C LYS A 123 9.00 2.20 -12.57
N PHE A 124 8.25 1.12 -12.35
CA PHE A 124 7.12 0.79 -13.20
C PHE A 124 5.99 1.79 -13.07
N PHE A 125 5.70 2.24 -11.87
CA PHE A 125 4.62 3.23 -11.69
C PHE A 125 4.93 4.58 -12.30
N LEU A 126 6.19 4.95 -12.36
CA LEU A 126 6.59 6.20 -13.02
C LEU A 126 6.37 6.16 -14.52
N LYS A 127 6.28 4.94 -15.11
CA LYS A 127 6.07 4.73 -16.54
C LYS A 127 4.63 4.37 -16.91
N GLU A 128 3.72 4.35 -15.95
CA GLU A 128 2.31 4.00 -16.13
C GLU A 128 2.07 2.62 -16.77
N PRO A 129 2.66 1.55 -16.24
CA PRO A 129 2.46 0.22 -16.80
C PRO A 129 1.10 -0.35 -16.40
N ASP A 130 0.65 -1.37 -17.14
CA ASP A 130 -0.51 -2.11 -16.67
C ASP A 130 -0.08 -3.13 -15.61
N ILE A 131 -1.08 -3.75 -14.96
CA ILE A 131 -0.81 -4.65 -13.85
C ILE A 131 -0.07 -5.92 -14.29
N GLU A 132 -0.31 -6.41 -15.49
CA GLU A 132 0.37 -7.62 -15.96
C GLU A 132 1.85 -7.36 -16.18
N ASP A 133 2.20 -6.23 -16.78
CA ASP A 133 3.59 -5.83 -16.95
C ASP A 133 4.28 -5.65 -15.61
N PHE A 134 3.57 -5.06 -14.64
CA PHE A 134 4.07 -4.89 -13.29
C PHE A 134 4.39 -6.24 -12.65
N LYS A 135 3.46 -7.18 -12.72
CA LYS A 135 3.66 -8.52 -12.13
C LYS A 135 4.87 -9.22 -12.72
N GLU A 136 5.03 -9.15 -14.04
CA GLU A 136 6.17 -9.79 -14.71
C GLU A 136 7.49 -9.17 -14.27
N ALA A 137 7.53 -7.83 -14.14
CA ALA A 137 8.75 -7.15 -13.71
C ALA A 137 9.12 -7.54 -12.28
N ILE A 138 8.14 -7.61 -11.38
CA ILE A 138 8.42 -7.98 -10.00
C ILE A 138 8.91 -9.42 -9.90
N LYS A 139 8.32 -10.33 -10.68
CA LYS A 139 8.76 -11.73 -10.69
C LYS A 139 10.23 -11.86 -11.07
N LYS A 140 10.70 -11.01 -11.97
CA LYS A 140 12.10 -11.05 -12.41
C LYS A 140 13.07 -10.67 -11.30
N VAL A 141 12.70 -9.73 -10.44
CA VAL A 141 13.57 -9.25 -9.37
C VAL A 141 13.31 -9.95 -8.03
N ASN A 142 12.32 -10.84 -7.99
CA ASN A 142 11.97 -11.62 -6.80
C ASN A 142 11.96 -13.11 -7.17
N PRO A 143 13.12 -13.69 -7.48
CA PRO A 143 13.14 -15.11 -7.84
C PRO A 143 12.69 -15.98 -6.68
N ILE A 144 11.79 -16.91 -6.99
CA ILE A 144 11.29 -17.86 -6.01
C ILE A 144 12.08 -19.16 -6.21
N LYS A 145 12.71 -19.61 -5.13
CA LYS A 145 13.40 -20.90 -5.13
C LYS A 145 12.39 -21.96 -4.77
N HIS A 146 12.29 -22.94 -5.62
CA HIS A 146 11.41 -24.09 -5.39
C HIS A 146 12.20 -25.28 -4.88
#